data_785795c181033250ad36bc103f594cd5
#
_entry.id   785795c181033250ad36bc103f594cd5
#
_cell.length_a   1.000
_cell.length_b   1.000
_cell.length_c   1.000
_cell.angle_alpha   90.00
_cell.angle_beta   90.00
_cell.angle_gamma   90.00
#
_symmetry.space_group_name_H-M   'P 1'
#
loop_
_entity.id
_entity.type
_entity.pdbx_description
1 polymer ?
#
loop_
_entity_poly.entity_id
_entity_poly.type
_entity_poly.pdbx_seq_one_letter_code
_entity_poly.pdbx_strand_id
1 'polypeptide(L)'
;MTFRFPIIARLAGLVAAAAFLPAAGQFPVAALAAGQIVVTSVETTEPVTIAATEASDAVNTTPAPRPAQLSTLVARTIDAAPTAYGERECLARAVYFESRGEPLEGQLAVAQVILNRVASGRFADTVCGVIGQHGQFSFDKSRTPAESRDWRTAKAIAAIAL
;
A
#
# COMPACT_ATOMS: atom_id res chain seq x y z
N MET A 1 12.58 44.87 -33.36
CA MET A 1 12.61 43.52 -33.96
C MET A 1 11.32 42.83 -33.60
N THR A 2 10.39 42.79 -34.54
CA THR A 2 9.01 42.29 -34.42
C THR A 2 8.96 40.84 -34.85
N PHE A 3 8.79 39.90 -33.94
CA PHE A 3 8.54 38.48 -34.27
C PHE A 3 7.08 38.25 -34.55
N ARG A 4 6.76 37.89 -35.79
CA ARG A 4 5.45 37.50 -36.29
C ARG A 4 5.30 35.99 -36.07
N PHE A 5 4.26 35.56 -35.34
CA PHE A 5 3.84 34.17 -35.27
C PHE A 5 2.97 33.81 -36.47
N PRO A 6 3.19 32.67 -37.14
CA PRO A 6 2.27 32.16 -38.14
C PRO A 6 1.13 31.38 -37.47
N ILE A 7 -0.09 31.72 -37.86
CA ILE A 7 -1.33 31.00 -37.58
C ILE A 7 -1.33 29.73 -38.43
N ILE A 8 -1.32 28.54 -37.79
CA ILE A 8 -1.51 27.27 -38.50
C ILE A 8 -2.95 26.78 -38.30
N ALA A 9 -3.55 26.50 -39.46
CA ALA A 9 -4.92 26.20 -39.73
C ALA A 9 -5.45 24.94 -39.00
N ARG A 10 -6.73 25.01 -38.64
CA ARG A 10 -7.60 23.94 -38.21
C ARG A 10 -7.76 22.87 -39.29
N LEU A 11 -7.45 21.64 -39.02
CA LEU A 11 -7.94 20.47 -39.76
C LEU A 11 -9.03 19.80 -38.89
N ALA A 12 -10.26 19.87 -39.44
CA ALA A 12 -11.42 19.16 -38.93
C ALA A 12 -11.28 17.67 -39.29
N GLY A 13 -11.00 16.82 -38.31
CA GLY A 13 -11.03 15.37 -38.45
C GLY A 13 -12.40 14.82 -38.08
N LEU A 14 -13.06 14.20 -39.05
CA LEU A 14 -14.32 13.49 -38.97
C LEU A 14 -14.24 12.32 -38.01
N VAL A 15 -15.00 12.33 -36.91
CA VAL A 15 -15.08 11.19 -35.99
C VAL A 15 -16.22 10.29 -36.49
N ALA A 16 -15.84 9.13 -37.03
CA ALA A 16 -16.78 8.05 -37.32
C ALA A 16 -17.14 7.35 -36.00
N ALA A 17 -18.36 7.48 -35.55
CA ALA A 17 -18.92 6.74 -34.43
C ALA A 17 -19.19 5.29 -34.84
N ALA A 18 -18.33 4.37 -34.44
CA ALA A 18 -18.62 2.94 -34.48
C ALA A 18 -19.44 2.57 -33.22
N ALA A 19 -20.71 2.29 -33.41
CA ALA A 19 -21.61 1.77 -32.40
C ALA A 19 -21.21 0.31 -32.09
N PHE A 20 -20.57 0.08 -30.94
CA PHE A 20 -20.39 -1.25 -30.38
C PHE A 20 -21.60 -1.62 -29.52
N LEU A 21 -22.44 -2.53 -30.04
CA LEU A 21 -23.48 -3.19 -29.26
C LEU A 21 -22.83 -4.18 -28.29
N PRO A 22 -23.14 -4.12 -26.98
CA PRO A 22 -22.72 -5.18 -26.07
C PRO A 22 -23.61 -6.41 -26.29
N ALA A 23 -23.02 -7.53 -26.70
CA ALA A 23 -23.64 -8.82 -26.66
C ALA A 23 -23.87 -9.21 -25.19
N ALA A 24 -25.14 -9.29 -24.79
CA ALA A 24 -25.55 -9.81 -23.50
C ALA A 24 -25.21 -11.31 -23.42
N GLY A 25 -24.07 -11.64 -22.86
CA GLY A 25 -23.73 -13.00 -22.47
C GLY A 25 -24.57 -13.42 -21.27
N GLN A 26 -25.61 -14.21 -21.51
CA GLN A 26 -26.36 -14.89 -20.48
C GLN A 26 -25.50 -16.02 -19.93
N PHE A 27 -25.02 -15.86 -18.68
CA PHE A 27 -24.42 -16.96 -17.93
C PHE A 27 -25.55 -17.85 -17.36
N PRO A 28 -25.55 -19.16 -17.59
CA PRO A 28 -26.53 -20.02 -16.96
C PRO A 28 -26.22 -20.09 -15.46
N VAL A 29 -27.13 -19.56 -14.64
CA VAL A 29 -27.16 -19.82 -13.21
C VAL A 29 -27.53 -21.27 -12.98
N ALA A 30 -26.55 -22.13 -12.70
CA ALA A 30 -26.81 -23.46 -12.19
C ALA A 30 -27.47 -23.32 -10.83
N ALA A 31 -28.73 -23.75 -10.74
CA ALA A 31 -29.47 -23.86 -9.50
C ALA A 31 -28.76 -24.88 -8.60
N LEU A 32 -28.10 -24.43 -7.54
CA LEU A 32 -27.63 -25.30 -6.46
C LEU A 32 -28.84 -25.73 -5.64
N ALA A 33 -29.16 -27.01 -5.76
CA ALA A 33 -30.17 -27.68 -4.94
C ALA A 33 -29.83 -27.48 -3.45
N ALA A 34 -30.87 -27.09 -2.67
CA ALA A 34 -30.79 -26.98 -1.24
C ALA A 34 -30.49 -28.34 -0.59
N GLY A 35 -29.23 -28.58 -0.26
CA GLY A 35 -28.83 -29.66 0.62
C GLY A 35 -29.17 -29.28 2.05
N GLN A 36 -30.16 -29.93 2.63
CA GLN A 36 -30.47 -29.84 4.04
C GLN A 36 -29.30 -30.38 4.86
N ILE A 37 -28.65 -29.52 5.62
CA ILE A 37 -27.67 -29.93 6.61
C ILE A 37 -28.46 -30.43 7.84
N VAL A 38 -28.52 -31.74 7.99
CA VAL A 38 -29.00 -32.37 9.24
C VAL A 38 -27.91 -32.16 10.29
N VAL A 39 -28.13 -31.26 11.20
CA VAL A 39 -27.28 -31.10 12.38
C VAL A 39 -27.66 -32.21 13.37
N THR A 40 -26.90 -33.30 13.34
CA THR A 40 -26.98 -34.31 14.38
C THR A 40 -26.17 -33.83 15.57
N SER A 41 -26.84 -33.43 16.63
CA SER A 41 -26.23 -33.14 17.93
C SER A 41 -25.66 -34.41 18.52
N VAL A 42 -24.34 -34.55 18.51
CA VAL A 42 -23.64 -35.55 19.34
C VAL A 42 -23.15 -34.83 20.58
N GLU A 43 -23.90 -34.98 21.63
CA GLU A 43 -23.51 -34.69 23.01
C GLU A 43 -22.59 -35.83 23.45
N THR A 44 -21.31 -35.59 23.58
CA THR A 44 -20.40 -36.46 24.32
C THR A 44 -19.34 -35.64 24.99
N THR A 45 -19.53 -35.48 26.27
CA THR A 45 -18.63 -34.92 27.26
C THR A 45 -17.43 -35.84 27.43
N GLU A 46 -16.26 -35.40 26.99
CA GLU A 46 -14.96 -35.82 27.53
C GLU A 46 -13.98 -34.66 27.49
N PRO A 47 -13.27 -34.36 28.60
CA PRO A 47 -12.27 -33.31 28.63
C PRO A 47 -10.99 -33.86 27.97
N VAL A 48 -10.77 -33.51 26.70
CA VAL A 48 -9.47 -33.73 26.06
C VAL A 48 -8.49 -32.72 26.62
N THR A 49 -7.64 -33.19 27.53
CA THR A 49 -6.43 -32.46 27.95
C THR A 49 -5.48 -32.45 26.77
N ILE A 50 -5.53 -31.39 25.96
CA ILE A 50 -4.50 -31.12 24.96
C ILE A 50 -3.29 -30.60 25.73
N ALA A 51 -2.31 -31.46 25.92
CA ALA A 51 -0.97 -31.04 26.28
C ALA A 51 -0.46 -30.14 25.15
N ALA A 52 -0.44 -28.83 25.40
CA ALA A 52 0.18 -27.88 24.52
C ALA A 52 1.69 -28.19 24.49
N THR A 53 2.12 -28.93 23.49
CA THR A 53 3.52 -28.98 23.14
C THR A 53 3.85 -27.63 22.51
N GLU A 54 4.38 -26.72 23.32
CA GLU A 54 4.95 -25.47 22.86
C GLU A 54 6.17 -25.79 22.00
N ALA A 55 5.96 -25.95 20.69
CA ALA A 55 7.02 -25.76 19.72
C ALA A 55 7.28 -24.25 19.66
N SER A 56 8.23 -23.82 20.47
CA SER A 56 8.75 -22.46 20.48
C SER A 56 9.59 -22.25 19.21
N ASP A 57 8.95 -22.06 18.07
CA ASP A 57 9.56 -21.36 16.95
C ASP A 57 9.56 -19.87 17.31
N ALA A 58 10.66 -19.46 17.94
CA ALA A 58 10.95 -18.05 18.18
C ALA A 58 11.24 -17.36 16.83
N VAL A 59 10.19 -17.13 16.05
CA VAL A 59 10.21 -16.08 15.02
C VAL A 59 10.34 -14.78 15.81
N ASN A 60 11.53 -14.18 15.75
CA ASN A 60 11.82 -12.88 16.34
C ASN A 60 11.02 -11.78 15.57
N THR A 61 9.70 -11.86 15.66
CA THR A 61 8.79 -10.83 15.17
C THR A 61 8.67 -9.80 16.27
N THR A 62 9.47 -8.75 16.18
CA THR A 62 9.25 -7.57 17.04
C THR A 62 7.81 -7.13 16.88
N PRO A 63 6.96 -7.15 17.93
CA PRO A 63 5.56 -6.75 17.81
C PRO A 63 5.46 -5.32 17.28
N ALA A 64 4.52 -5.08 16.35
CA ALA A 64 4.26 -3.73 15.88
C ALA A 64 3.92 -2.82 17.08
N PRO A 65 4.46 -1.59 17.12
CA PRO A 65 4.22 -0.67 18.23
C PRO A 65 2.72 -0.38 18.39
N ARG A 66 2.23 -0.36 19.63
CA ARG A 66 0.85 0.01 19.92
C ARG A 66 0.58 1.47 19.53
N PRO A 67 -0.65 1.86 19.19
CA PRO A 67 -0.98 3.22 18.71
C PRO A 67 -0.41 4.36 19.58
N ALA A 68 -0.56 4.28 20.90
CA ALA A 68 0.00 5.28 21.81
C ALA A 68 1.54 5.33 21.82
N GLN A 69 2.19 4.19 21.55
CA GLN A 69 3.65 4.11 21.44
C GLN A 69 4.12 4.65 20.09
N LEU A 70 3.38 4.37 19.01
CA LEU A 70 3.72 4.86 17.68
C LEU A 70 3.64 6.39 17.62
N SER A 71 2.59 7.01 18.15
CA SER A 71 2.46 8.48 18.17
C SER A 71 3.60 9.15 18.92
N THR A 72 4.00 8.60 20.08
CA THR A 72 5.14 9.09 20.85
C THR A 72 6.45 8.93 20.09
N LEU A 73 6.64 7.79 19.44
CA LEU A 73 7.84 7.53 18.66
C LEU A 73 7.95 8.46 17.46
N VAL A 74 6.85 8.65 16.72
CA VAL A 74 6.79 9.59 15.60
C VAL A 74 7.09 11.01 16.03
N ALA A 75 6.51 11.49 17.15
CA ALA A 75 6.78 12.82 17.67
C ALA A 75 8.27 13.02 17.97
N ARG A 76 8.89 12.09 18.70
CA ARG A 76 10.33 12.14 19.01
C ARG A 76 11.21 12.10 17.75
N THR A 77 10.81 11.30 16.76
CA THR A 77 11.55 11.18 15.50
C THR A 77 11.43 12.46 14.67
N ILE A 78 10.27 13.13 14.69
CA ILE A 78 10.10 14.45 14.06
C ILE A 78 11.02 15.49 14.71
N ASP A 79 11.07 15.52 16.05
CA ASP A 79 11.90 16.45 16.80
C ASP A 79 13.39 16.24 16.54
N ALA A 80 13.80 14.99 16.33
CA ALA A 80 15.16 14.64 15.92
C ALA A 80 15.50 15.08 14.49
N ALA A 81 14.54 15.62 13.73
CA ALA A 81 14.66 16.10 12.36
C ALA A 81 15.42 15.13 11.44
N PRO A 82 14.94 13.89 11.26
CA PRO A 82 15.65 12.88 10.48
C PRO A 82 15.82 13.36 9.04
N THR A 83 17.05 13.41 8.59
CA THR A 83 17.37 13.67 7.20
C THR A 83 17.04 12.42 6.38
N ALA A 84 16.27 12.58 5.32
CA ALA A 84 15.94 11.48 4.43
C ALA A 84 16.82 11.56 3.17
N TYR A 85 17.65 10.53 2.96
CA TYR A 85 18.46 10.36 1.75
C TYR A 85 18.30 8.96 1.19
N GLY A 86 18.46 8.80 -0.12
CA GLY A 86 18.43 7.50 -0.78
C GLY A 86 17.16 6.71 -0.48
N GLU A 87 17.29 5.50 -0.02
CA GLU A 87 16.18 4.58 0.25
C GLU A 87 15.14 5.16 1.22
N ARG A 88 15.60 5.87 2.25
CA ARG A 88 14.69 6.51 3.23
C ARG A 88 13.89 7.63 2.61
N GLU A 89 14.48 8.41 1.71
CA GLU A 89 13.74 9.46 1.00
C GLU A 89 12.71 8.87 0.05
N CYS A 90 13.07 7.81 -0.69
CA CYS A 90 12.11 7.10 -1.52
C CYS A 90 10.93 6.61 -0.68
N LEU A 91 11.19 5.96 0.46
CA LEU A 91 10.15 5.47 1.36
C LEU A 91 9.29 6.61 1.91
N ALA A 92 9.89 7.69 2.38
CA ALA A 92 9.17 8.85 2.89
C ALA A 92 8.26 9.48 1.82
N ARG A 93 8.71 9.59 0.57
CA ARG A 93 7.88 10.07 -0.55
C ARG A 93 6.70 9.15 -0.81
N ALA A 94 6.91 7.83 -0.82
CA ALA A 94 5.82 6.88 -1.00
C ALA A 94 4.80 6.99 0.13
N VAL A 95 5.23 7.00 1.40
CA VAL A 95 4.34 7.19 2.56
C VAL A 95 3.55 8.49 2.43
N TYR A 96 4.21 9.60 2.07
CA TYR A 96 3.54 10.89 1.92
C TYR A 96 2.47 10.89 0.83
N PHE A 97 2.79 10.42 -0.36
CA PHE A 97 1.86 10.51 -1.48
C PHE A 97 0.73 9.48 -1.41
N GLU A 98 0.98 8.31 -0.82
CA GLU A 98 -0.01 7.23 -0.75
C GLU A 98 -0.89 7.28 0.51
N SER A 99 -0.41 7.88 1.60
CA SER A 99 -1.12 7.77 2.88
C SER A 99 -1.14 9.03 3.76
N ARG A 100 -0.75 10.20 3.24
CA ARG A 100 -0.92 11.44 4.02
C ARG A 100 -2.38 11.65 4.40
N GLY A 101 -2.61 12.01 5.66
CA GLY A 101 -3.95 12.17 6.22
C GLY A 101 -4.54 10.89 6.82
N GLU A 102 -3.95 9.73 6.55
CA GLU A 102 -4.30 8.48 7.22
C GLU A 102 -3.75 8.45 8.67
N PRO A 103 -4.33 7.62 9.56
CA PRO A 103 -3.73 7.34 10.86
C PRO A 103 -2.28 6.86 10.73
N LEU A 104 -1.47 7.09 11.77
CA LEU A 104 -0.03 6.75 11.75
C LEU A 104 0.22 5.26 11.46
N GLU A 105 -0.67 4.39 11.94
CA GLU A 105 -0.62 2.95 11.69
C GLU A 105 -0.81 2.64 10.20
N GLY A 106 -1.71 3.34 9.53
CA GLY A 106 -1.94 3.21 8.08
C GLY A 106 -0.72 3.68 7.30
N GLN A 107 -0.12 4.80 7.70
CA GLN A 107 1.11 5.29 7.10
C GLN A 107 2.28 4.31 7.30
N LEU A 108 2.42 3.73 8.48
CA LEU A 108 3.43 2.70 8.77
C LEU A 108 3.18 1.43 7.96
N ALA A 109 1.92 1.02 7.80
CA ALA A 109 1.57 -0.15 7.00
C ALA A 109 1.99 0.01 5.52
N VAL A 110 1.85 1.20 4.93
CA VAL A 110 2.35 1.48 3.57
C VAL A 110 3.87 1.27 3.51
N ALA A 111 4.62 1.79 4.49
CA ALA A 111 6.06 1.57 4.55
C ALA A 111 6.41 0.08 4.65
N GLN A 112 5.74 -0.66 5.52
CA GLN A 112 5.96 -2.11 5.71
C GLN A 112 5.66 -2.92 4.45
N VAL A 113 4.60 -2.59 3.71
CA VAL A 113 4.30 -3.26 2.42
C VAL A 113 5.45 -3.10 1.44
N ILE A 114 6.04 -1.92 1.35
CA ILE A 114 7.19 -1.67 0.46
C ILE A 114 8.40 -2.49 0.90
N LEU A 115 8.71 -2.50 2.19
CA LEU A 115 9.84 -3.26 2.74
C LEU A 115 9.64 -4.78 2.56
N ASN A 116 8.43 -5.28 2.76
CA ASN A 116 8.09 -6.68 2.53
C ASN A 116 8.23 -7.07 1.05
N ARG A 117 7.95 -6.15 0.12
CA ARG A 117 8.19 -6.38 -1.31
C ARG A 117 9.68 -6.53 -1.60
N VAL A 118 10.53 -5.65 -1.05
CA VAL A 118 12.00 -5.77 -1.15
C VAL A 118 12.44 -7.12 -0.60
N ALA A 119 12.03 -7.48 0.60
CA ALA A 119 12.42 -8.72 1.27
C ALA A 119 11.93 -10.00 0.57
N SER A 120 10.85 -9.92 -0.20
CA SER A 120 10.24 -11.10 -0.85
C SER A 120 11.04 -11.66 -2.03
N GLY A 121 12.01 -10.92 -2.56
CA GLY A 121 12.78 -11.28 -3.76
C GLY A 121 11.96 -11.36 -5.06
N ARG A 122 10.66 -11.02 -5.03
CA ARG A 122 9.78 -11.00 -6.21
C ARG A 122 9.67 -9.64 -6.88
N PHE A 123 10.18 -8.62 -6.24
CA PHE A 123 10.22 -7.23 -6.70
C PHE A 123 11.69 -6.78 -6.80
N ALA A 124 11.89 -5.49 -7.06
CA ALA A 124 13.24 -4.93 -7.01
C ALA A 124 13.85 -5.10 -5.60
N ASP A 125 15.15 -5.19 -5.52
CA ASP A 125 15.95 -5.45 -4.32
C ASP A 125 16.19 -4.21 -3.45
N THR A 126 15.65 -3.06 -3.86
CA THR A 126 15.76 -1.77 -3.16
C THR A 126 14.42 -1.10 -3.02
N VAL A 127 14.26 -0.26 -2.00
CA VAL A 127 13.04 0.54 -1.79
C VAL A 127 12.77 1.47 -2.97
N CYS A 128 13.80 2.21 -3.41
CA CYS A 128 13.68 3.08 -4.58
C CYS A 128 13.33 2.28 -5.84
N GLY A 129 13.88 1.09 -5.99
CA GLY A 129 13.59 0.18 -7.08
C GLY A 129 12.13 -0.27 -7.08
N VAL A 130 11.61 -0.73 -5.93
CA VAL A 130 10.20 -1.14 -5.78
C VAL A 130 9.26 0.02 -6.10
N ILE A 131 9.54 1.21 -5.60
CA ILE A 131 8.71 2.41 -5.84
C ILE A 131 8.78 2.85 -7.30
N GLY A 132 9.93 2.63 -7.96
CA GLY A 132 10.15 2.94 -9.37
C GLY A 132 9.43 2.02 -10.35
N GLN A 133 8.99 0.84 -9.93
CA GLN A 133 8.32 -0.12 -10.82
C GLN A 133 7.03 0.47 -11.40
N HIS A 134 6.84 0.25 -12.70
CA HIS A 134 5.67 0.76 -13.41
C HIS A 134 4.36 0.20 -12.83
N GLY A 135 3.38 1.08 -12.65
CA GLY A 135 2.03 0.69 -12.18
C GLY A 135 1.92 0.33 -10.70
N GLN A 136 3.01 0.38 -9.92
CA GLN A 136 2.97 0.08 -8.49
C GLN A 136 2.55 1.27 -7.63
N PHE A 137 2.91 2.48 -8.05
CA PHE A 137 2.60 3.74 -7.36
C PHE A 137 2.21 4.80 -8.39
N SER A 138 1.19 5.60 -8.07
CA SER A 138 0.57 6.54 -9.01
C SER A 138 1.16 7.96 -8.97
N PHE A 139 2.01 8.27 -7.98
CA PHE A 139 2.59 9.61 -7.87
C PHE A 139 3.81 9.82 -8.76
N ASP A 140 4.09 11.09 -9.06
CA ASP A 140 5.33 11.49 -9.75
C ASP A 140 6.55 11.30 -8.84
N LYS A 141 7.42 10.33 -9.19
CA LYS A 141 8.60 9.96 -8.40
C LYS A 141 9.69 11.03 -8.38
N SER A 142 9.67 11.99 -9.31
CA SER A 142 10.59 13.13 -9.31
C SER A 142 10.17 14.24 -8.34
N ARG A 143 8.90 14.24 -7.92
CA ARG A 143 8.33 15.28 -7.08
C ARG A 143 8.74 15.14 -5.62
N THR A 144 9.36 16.17 -5.06
CA THR A 144 9.61 16.27 -3.62
C THR A 144 8.46 17.04 -2.96
N PRO A 145 7.87 16.54 -1.86
CA PRO A 145 6.87 17.29 -1.11
C PRO A 145 7.43 18.60 -0.56
N ALA A 146 6.60 19.64 -0.51
CA ALA A 146 6.93 20.85 0.21
C ALA A 146 7.06 20.56 1.71
N GLU A 147 7.92 21.33 2.43
CA GLU A 147 8.08 21.16 3.86
C GLU A 147 6.76 21.46 4.57
N SER A 148 6.25 20.48 5.28
CA SER A 148 4.96 20.50 5.96
C SER A 148 4.99 19.53 7.15
N ARG A 149 3.95 19.60 7.99
CA ARG A 149 3.78 18.62 9.08
C ARG A 149 3.70 17.20 8.52
N ASP A 150 2.90 17.00 7.49
CA ASP A 150 2.69 15.67 6.89
C ASP A 150 3.98 15.11 6.28
N TRP A 151 4.79 15.98 5.66
CA TRP A 151 6.10 15.57 5.14
C TRP A 151 7.07 15.18 6.27
N ARG A 152 7.10 15.92 7.37
CA ARG A 152 7.89 15.54 8.55
C ARG A 152 7.41 14.23 9.16
N THR A 153 6.10 14.01 9.23
CA THR A 153 5.51 12.73 9.66
C THR A 153 5.95 11.59 8.76
N ALA A 154 5.85 11.75 7.45
CA ALA A 154 6.26 10.72 6.50
C ALA A 154 7.76 10.39 6.60
N LYS A 155 8.62 11.41 6.79
CA LYS A 155 10.06 11.20 7.07
C LYS A 155 10.30 10.42 8.36
N ALA A 156 9.53 10.72 9.41
CA ALA A 156 9.62 10.01 10.69
C ALA A 156 9.15 8.55 10.55
N ILE A 157 8.03 8.30 9.89
CA ILE A 157 7.55 6.94 9.61
C ILE A 157 8.58 6.14 8.82
N ALA A 158 9.16 6.73 7.78
CA ALA A 158 10.21 6.05 7.00
C ALA A 158 11.45 5.74 7.84
N ALA A 159 11.82 6.63 8.77
CA ALA A 159 12.95 6.41 9.67
C ALA A 159 12.67 5.34 10.74
N ILE A 160 11.42 5.17 11.13
CA ILE A 160 10.98 4.15 12.11
C ILE A 160 10.88 2.77 11.44
N ALA A 161 10.49 2.74 10.17
CA ALA A 161 10.26 1.49 9.44
C ALA A 161 11.56 0.80 8.98
N LEU A 162 12.63 1.57 8.72
CA LEU A 162 13.96 1.10 8.28
C LEU A 162 14.87 0.73 9.44
#